data_3c831073da472724980d5bb4067bdd4c
#
_entry.id   3c831073da472724980d5bb4067bdd4c
#
_cell.length_a   1.000
_cell.length_b   1.000
_cell.length_c   1.000
_cell.angle_alpha   90.00
_cell.angle_beta   90.00
_cell.angle_gamma   90.00
#
_symmetry.space_group_name_H-M   'P 1'
#
loop_
_entity.id
_entity.type
_entity.pdbx_description
1 polymer ?
#
loop_
_entity_poly.entity_id
_entity_poly.type
_entity_poly.pdbx_seq_one_letter_code
_entity_poly.pdbx_strand_id
1 'polypeptide(L)'
;GGFKLTAYPAVHWSNRSLFDINRTLWMSYGFSAGGHSVFHTGDTETHPSLFKEIGQHMADSHGGCDLGLMSVGAYAPRDFMRGAHMDPEGGVNMGRELGCKRMVPMHWGTFILSFEPFEEPRQRFVEAAGNQALVMKIGETVTLKSIAR
;
A
#
# COMPACT_ATOMS: atom_id res chain seq x y z
N GLY A 1 -18.07 -13.09 14.87
CA GLY A 1 -17.23 -11.91 14.66
C GLY A 1 -17.48 -11.33 13.28
N GLY A 2 -17.74 -10.03 13.22
CA GLY A 2 -17.99 -9.36 11.95
C GLY A 2 -16.69 -9.11 11.18
N PHE A 3 -16.79 -9.10 9.87
CA PHE A 3 -15.77 -8.60 8.94
C PHE A 3 -16.24 -7.22 8.43
N LYS A 4 -15.39 -6.22 8.49
CA LYS A 4 -15.65 -4.88 7.94
C LYS A 4 -14.68 -4.60 6.81
N LEU A 5 -15.21 -4.13 5.68
CA LEU A 5 -14.44 -3.68 4.51
C LEU A 5 -14.87 -2.25 4.20
N THR A 6 -13.91 -1.36 4.01
CA THR A 6 -14.13 0.02 3.58
C THR A 6 -13.26 0.31 2.36
N ALA A 7 -13.87 0.87 1.32
CA ALA A 7 -13.14 1.39 0.16
C ALA A 7 -12.72 2.84 0.44
N TYR A 8 -11.48 3.16 0.09
CA TYR A 8 -10.89 4.49 0.23
C TYR A 8 -10.41 5.02 -1.11
N PRO A 9 -10.38 6.33 -1.32
CA PRO A 9 -9.78 6.91 -2.52
C PRO A 9 -8.30 6.56 -2.62
N ALA A 10 -7.81 6.47 -3.86
CA ALA A 10 -6.41 6.30 -4.22
C ALA A 10 -6.03 7.32 -5.29
N VAL A 11 -4.74 7.55 -5.48
CA VAL A 11 -4.20 8.43 -6.53
C VAL A 11 -3.72 7.56 -7.67
N HIS A 12 -4.59 7.33 -8.63
CA HIS A 12 -4.33 6.49 -9.80
C HIS A 12 -5.24 6.91 -10.97
N TRP A 13 -5.35 6.07 -11.96
CA TRP A 13 -6.24 6.21 -13.10
C TRP A 13 -6.76 4.84 -13.55
N SER A 14 -7.74 4.83 -14.43
CA SER A 14 -8.23 3.59 -15.04
C SER A 14 -8.37 3.71 -16.55
N ASN A 15 -8.05 2.62 -17.24
CA ASN A 15 -8.27 2.47 -18.67
C ASN A 15 -8.35 0.98 -19.02
N ARG A 16 -9.41 0.56 -19.68
CA ARG A 16 -9.59 -0.83 -20.14
C ARG A 16 -9.77 -0.91 -21.65
N SER A 17 -10.05 0.23 -22.30
CA SER A 17 -10.22 0.36 -23.74
C SER A 17 -9.83 1.76 -24.21
N LEU A 18 -9.74 1.98 -25.51
CA LEU A 18 -9.36 3.28 -26.09
C LEU A 18 -10.30 4.44 -25.72
N PHE A 19 -11.51 4.15 -25.20
CA PHE A 19 -12.55 5.14 -25.01
C PHE A 19 -13.12 5.20 -23.59
N ASP A 20 -12.48 4.55 -22.61
CA ASP A 20 -13.02 4.46 -21.26
C ASP A 20 -12.07 4.96 -20.16
N ILE A 21 -11.12 5.84 -20.50
CA ILE A 21 -10.20 6.47 -19.54
C ILE A 21 -11.01 7.07 -18.38
N ASN A 22 -10.68 6.65 -17.15
CA ASN A 22 -11.29 7.10 -15.89
C ASN A 22 -12.81 6.87 -15.80
N ARG A 23 -13.37 5.92 -16.53
CA ARG A 23 -14.79 5.55 -16.41
C ARG A 23 -15.08 4.54 -15.33
N THR A 24 -14.06 3.84 -14.82
CA THR A 24 -14.14 2.96 -13.66
C THR A 24 -13.32 3.54 -12.51
N LEU A 25 -13.76 3.35 -11.29
CA LEU A 25 -13.05 3.83 -10.11
C LEU A 25 -11.88 2.90 -9.77
N TRP A 26 -10.88 3.49 -9.14
CA TRP A 26 -9.74 2.83 -8.50
C TRP A 26 -9.79 3.15 -7.01
N MET A 27 -9.29 2.26 -6.16
CA MET A 27 -9.43 2.43 -4.72
C MET A 27 -8.43 1.60 -3.92
N SER A 28 -8.19 2.06 -2.70
CA SER A 28 -7.54 1.33 -1.62
C SER A 28 -8.60 0.68 -0.71
N TYR A 29 -8.18 -0.22 0.17
CA TYR A 29 -9.10 -0.95 1.04
C TYR A 29 -8.60 -1.03 2.47
N GLY A 30 -9.49 -0.76 3.43
CA GLY A 30 -9.31 -1.07 4.84
C GLY A 30 -10.15 -2.29 5.24
N PHE A 31 -9.52 -3.23 5.93
CA PHE A 31 -10.15 -4.45 6.43
C PHE A 31 -10.05 -4.52 7.94
N SER A 32 -11.08 -4.98 8.62
CA SER A 32 -10.94 -5.36 10.03
C SER A 32 -11.80 -6.57 10.38
N ALA A 33 -11.22 -7.46 11.20
CA ALA A 33 -11.88 -8.63 11.76
C ALA A 33 -11.14 -9.10 13.01
N GLY A 34 -11.87 -9.59 14.00
CA GLY A 34 -11.27 -10.18 15.20
C GLY A 34 -10.37 -9.24 16.01
N GLY A 35 -10.60 -7.93 15.96
CA GLY A 35 -9.80 -6.92 16.65
C GLY A 35 -8.49 -6.55 15.93
N HIS A 36 -8.31 -6.98 14.68
CA HIS A 36 -7.16 -6.65 13.84
C HIS A 36 -7.59 -5.90 12.58
N SER A 37 -6.68 -5.10 12.04
CA SER A 37 -6.91 -4.26 10.87
C SER A 37 -5.76 -4.31 9.87
N VAL A 38 -6.12 -4.29 8.59
CA VAL A 38 -5.18 -4.30 7.46
C VAL A 38 -5.58 -3.20 6.50
N PHE A 39 -4.61 -2.52 5.93
CA PHE A 39 -4.79 -1.59 4.82
C PHE A 39 -4.08 -2.10 3.57
N HIS A 40 -4.78 -2.11 2.44
CA HIS A 40 -4.24 -2.45 1.12
C HIS A 40 -4.30 -1.22 0.24
N THR A 41 -3.16 -0.71 -0.21
CA THR A 41 -3.11 0.54 -0.98
C THR A 41 -3.77 0.44 -2.36
N GLY A 42 -3.84 -0.76 -2.95
CA GLY A 42 -4.01 -0.85 -4.40
C GLY A 42 -2.82 -0.20 -5.10
N ASP A 43 -2.96 0.13 -6.36
CA ASP A 43 -2.00 0.95 -7.08
C ASP A 43 -2.30 2.42 -6.79
N THR A 44 -1.30 3.16 -6.32
CA THR A 44 -1.48 4.56 -5.94
C THR A 44 -0.15 5.31 -5.88
N GLU A 45 -0.19 6.59 -6.12
CA GLU A 45 0.86 7.54 -5.76
C GLU A 45 0.58 8.11 -4.36
N THR A 46 1.58 8.74 -3.76
CA THR A 46 1.45 9.51 -2.52
C THR A 46 0.60 10.77 -2.72
N HIS A 47 0.05 11.31 -1.62
CA HIS A 47 -0.71 12.55 -1.63
C HIS A 47 -0.46 13.34 -0.34
N PRO A 48 -0.38 14.68 -0.38
CA PRO A 48 0.04 15.49 0.77
C PRO A 48 -0.82 15.37 2.04
N SER A 49 -2.10 15.02 1.94
CA SER A 49 -3.02 14.94 3.09
C SER A 49 -3.88 13.69 3.13
N LEU A 50 -4.19 13.11 1.98
CA LEU A 50 -5.19 12.04 1.83
C LEU A 50 -4.94 10.85 2.78
N PHE A 51 -3.72 10.34 2.83
CA PHE A 51 -3.43 9.14 3.60
C PHE A 51 -3.38 9.38 5.10
N LYS A 52 -3.09 10.61 5.52
CA LYS A 52 -3.25 11.01 6.92
C LYS A 52 -4.73 11.05 7.33
N GLU A 53 -5.61 11.57 6.47
CA GLU A 53 -7.06 11.58 6.68
C GLU A 53 -7.63 10.16 6.70
N ILE A 54 -7.18 9.29 5.77
CA ILE A 54 -7.53 7.87 5.77
C ILE A 54 -7.05 7.19 7.06
N GLY A 55 -5.82 7.47 7.52
CA GLY A 55 -5.27 6.94 8.77
C GLY A 55 -6.15 7.28 9.98
N GLN A 56 -6.63 8.53 10.06
CA GLN A 56 -7.57 8.93 11.10
C GLN A 56 -8.89 8.14 11.01
N HIS A 57 -9.46 8.03 9.81
CA HIS A 57 -10.68 7.23 9.62
C HIS A 57 -10.47 5.74 9.91
N MET A 58 -9.29 5.18 9.58
CA MET A 58 -8.92 3.80 9.95
C MET A 58 -8.86 3.63 11.48
N ALA A 59 -8.30 4.60 12.20
CA ALA A 59 -8.29 4.58 13.67
C ALA A 59 -9.71 4.54 14.24
N ASP A 60 -10.59 5.40 13.75
CA ASP A 60 -11.96 5.53 14.25
C ASP A 60 -12.85 4.34 13.86
N SER A 61 -12.68 3.81 12.66
CA SER A 61 -13.58 2.84 12.05
C SER A 61 -13.12 1.39 12.12
N HIS A 62 -11.80 1.15 12.16
CA HIS A 62 -11.17 -0.17 12.09
C HIS A 62 -10.24 -0.46 13.28
N GLY A 63 -10.07 0.50 14.22
CA GLY A 63 -9.16 0.38 15.35
C GLY A 63 -7.68 0.60 14.99
N GLY A 64 -7.41 1.26 13.85
CA GLY A 64 -6.08 1.60 13.36
C GLY A 64 -5.62 0.80 12.16
N CYS A 65 -4.30 0.65 12.00
CA CYS A 65 -3.67 -0.14 10.94
C CYS A 65 -2.59 -1.05 11.55
N ASP A 66 -2.89 -2.33 11.76
CA ASP A 66 -1.89 -3.28 12.24
C ASP A 66 -0.89 -3.64 11.14
N LEU A 67 -1.36 -3.77 9.89
CA LEU A 67 -0.55 -4.14 8.74
C LEU A 67 -0.96 -3.34 7.49
N GLY A 68 0.00 -2.66 6.87
CA GLY A 68 -0.15 -2.02 5.56
C GLY A 68 0.47 -2.87 4.45
N LEU A 69 -0.27 -3.11 3.37
CA LEU A 69 0.24 -3.70 2.13
C LEU A 69 0.50 -2.53 1.16
N MET A 70 1.78 -2.19 0.96
CA MET A 70 2.23 -0.97 0.28
C MET A 70 2.70 -1.28 -1.13
N SER A 71 2.08 -0.67 -2.13
CA SER A 71 2.48 -0.77 -3.54
C SER A 71 3.76 0.03 -3.77
N VAL A 72 4.88 -0.62 -4.07
CA VAL A 72 6.20 0.03 -4.12
C VAL A 72 6.99 -0.25 -5.40
N GLY A 73 6.35 -0.80 -6.43
CA GLY A 73 6.94 -1.07 -7.74
C GLY A 73 6.38 -0.18 -8.84
N ALA A 74 6.96 -0.29 -10.02
CA ALA A 74 6.59 0.44 -11.24
C ALA A 74 6.76 1.96 -11.10
N TYR A 75 7.81 2.43 -10.42
CA TYR A 75 8.03 3.86 -10.16
C TYR A 75 9.05 4.55 -11.08
N ALA A 76 9.82 3.82 -11.88
CA ALA A 76 10.85 4.40 -12.74
C ALA A 76 10.44 4.43 -14.23
N PRO A 77 10.75 5.51 -14.98
CA PRO A 77 11.33 6.76 -14.49
C PRO A 77 10.31 7.61 -13.73
N ARG A 78 10.75 8.25 -12.63
CA ARG A 78 9.85 9.02 -11.75
C ARG A 78 9.03 10.09 -12.48
N ASP A 79 9.62 10.78 -13.46
CA ASP A 79 8.94 11.86 -14.19
C ASP A 79 7.72 11.37 -14.96
N PHE A 80 7.73 10.11 -15.39
CA PHE A 80 6.63 9.49 -16.12
C PHE A 80 5.65 8.75 -15.18
N MET A 81 6.17 8.04 -14.16
CA MET A 81 5.37 7.18 -13.30
C MET A 81 4.71 7.93 -12.13
N ARG A 82 5.21 9.13 -11.82
CA ARG A 82 4.61 10.02 -10.80
C ARG A 82 3.18 10.38 -11.19
N GLY A 83 2.25 10.15 -10.30
CA GLY A 83 0.81 10.33 -10.50
C GLY A 83 0.02 9.03 -10.53
N ALA A 84 0.71 7.88 -10.56
CA ALA A 84 0.09 6.55 -10.49
C ALA A 84 0.78 5.61 -9.50
N HIS A 85 2.12 5.69 -9.39
CA HIS A 85 2.92 4.75 -8.61
C HIS A 85 3.94 5.49 -7.73
N MET A 86 3.90 5.21 -6.44
CA MET A 86 4.88 5.72 -5.47
C MET A 86 6.17 4.91 -5.49
N ASP A 87 7.26 5.55 -5.13
CA ASP A 87 8.52 4.87 -4.85
C ASP A 87 8.52 4.21 -3.44
N PRO A 88 9.50 3.37 -3.13
CA PRO A 88 9.54 2.65 -1.86
C PRO A 88 9.52 3.56 -0.62
N GLU A 89 10.25 4.67 -0.63
CA GLU A 89 10.26 5.64 0.46
C GLU A 89 8.90 6.34 0.62
N GLY A 90 8.26 6.67 -0.50
CA GLY A 90 6.88 7.18 -0.53
C GLY A 90 5.90 6.20 0.11
N GLY A 91 6.04 4.90 -0.22
CA GLY A 91 5.23 3.84 0.38
C GLY A 91 5.39 3.73 1.89
N VAL A 92 6.63 3.83 2.38
CA VAL A 92 6.91 3.82 3.83
C VAL A 92 6.33 5.05 4.52
N ASN A 93 6.50 6.23 3.94
CA ASN A 93 5.95 7.47 4.50
C ASN A 93 4.42 7.42 4.55
N MET A 94 3.77 6.96 3.48
CA MET A 94 2.33 6.73 3.44
C MET A 94 1.88 5.76 4.53
N GLY A 95 2.58 4.64 4.72
CA GLY A 95 2.25 3.68 5.77
C GLY A 95 2.35 4.27 7.17
N ARG A 96 3.30 5.19 7.40
CA ARG A 96 3.40 5.96 8.65
C ARG A 96 2.25 6.96 8.83
N GLU A 97 1.86 7.66 7.77
CA GLU A 97 0.70 8.55 7.77
C GLU A 97 -0.62 7.80 8.06
N LEU A 98 -0.76 6.58 7.54
CA LEU A 98 -1.86 5.66 7.83
C LEU A 98 -1.83 5.11 9.27
N GLY A 99 -0.73 5.30 10.01
CA GLY A 99 -0.54 4.74 11.34
C GLY A 99 -0.28 3.22 11.35
N CYS A 100 0.22 2.65 10.26
CA CYS A 100 0.47 1.22 10.17
C CYS A 100 1.66 0.81 11.06
N LYS A 101 1.45 -0.20 11.92
CA LYS A 101 2.47 -0.73 12.82
C LYS A 101 3.56 -1.50 12.07
N ARG A 102 3.13 -2.30 11.09
CA ARG A 102 4.00 -3.08 10.20
C ARG A 102 3.57 -2.88 8.75
N MET A 103 4.50 -3.05 7.81
CA MET A 103 4.27 -2.82 6.40
C MET A 103 4.91 -3.91 5.56
N VAL A 104 4.17 -4.40 4.56
CA VAL A 104 4.63 -5.37 3.55
C VAL A 104 4.76 -4.65 2.20
N PRO A 105 5.92 -4.68 1.55
CA PRO A 105 6.04 -4.20 0.18
C PRO A 105 5.36 -5.16 -0.79
N MET A 106 4.49 -4.66 -1.63
CA MET A 106 3.83 -5.40 -2.71
C MET A 106 3.99 -4.68 -4.06
N HIS A 107 3.43 -5.24 -5.14
CA HIS A 107 3.48 -4.72 -6.49
C HIS A 107 4.92 -4.64 -7.06
N TRP A 108 5.79 -5.57 -6.69
CA TRP A 108 7.17 -5.70 -7.16
C TRP A 108 7.54 -7.18 -7.33
N GLY A 109 8.64 -7.46 -8.03
CA GLY A 109 9.25 -8.77 -8.04
C GLY A 109 8.50 -9.87 -8.83
N THR A 110 7.50 -9.53 -9.67
CA THR A 110 6.76 -10.49 -10.50
C THR A 110 6.93 -10.20 -11.99
N PHE A 111 6.71 -8.98 -12.41
CA PHE A 111 6.85 -8.54 -13.80
C PHE A 111 7.78 -7.32 -13.87
N ILE A 112 8.52 -7.20 -14.96
CA ILE A 112 9.26 -5.98 -15.28
C ILE A 112 8.26 -5.02 -15.92
N LEU A 113 7.68 -4.14 -15.11
CA LEU A 113 6.67 -3.18 -15.53
C LEU A 113 7.26 -1.80 -15.86
N SER A 114 8.43 -1.50 -15.34
CA SER A 114 9.13 -0.23 -15.53
C SER A 114 10.64 -0.40 -15.47
N PHE A 115 11.42 0.64 -15.27
CA PHE A 115 12.88 0.62 -15.47
C PHE A 115 13.70 0.46 -14.18
N GLU A 116 13.08 0.39 -13.00
CA GLU A 116 13.82 0.07 -11.78
C GLU A 116 14.38 -1.36 -11.81
N PRO A 117 15.57 -1.60 -11.22
CA PRO A 117 16.09 -2.95 -11.03
C PRO A 117 15.14 -3.82 -10.22
N PHE A 118 14.99 -5.07 -10.60
CA PHE A 118 13.96 -6.00 -10.10
C PHE A 118 13.90 -6.13 -8.56
N GLU A 119 15.05 -6.13 -7.88
CA GLU A 119 15.13 -6.24 -6.41
C GLU A 119 15.21 -4.88 -5.69
N GLU A 120 15.39 -3.78 -6.40
CA GLU A 120 15.55 -2.46 -5.82
C GLU A 120 14.36 -2.01 -4.97
N PRO A 121 13.08 -2.22 -5.39
CA PRO A 121 11.93 -1.81 -4.59
C PRO A 121 11.95 -2.38 -3.18
N ARG A 122 12.28 -3.67 -3.07
CA ARG A 122 12.38 -4.36 -1.79
C ARG A 122 13.52 -3.83 -0.93
N GLN A 123 14.70 -3.62 -1.51
CA GLN A 123 15.89 -3.16 -0.79
C GLN A 123 15.64 -1.76 -0.20
N ARG A 124 15.20 -0.82 -1.03
CA ARG A 124 14.88 0.56 -0.61
C ARG A 124 13.77 0.61 0.42
N PHE A 125 12.73 -0.23 0.26
CA PHE A 125 11.64 -0.29 1.22
C PHE A 125 12.13 -0.77 2.61
N VAL A 126 12.94 -1.81 2.67
CA VAL A 126 13.50 -2.33 3.93
C VAL A 126 14.40 -1.30 4.59
N GLU A 127 15.25 -0.61 3.85
CA GLU A 127 16.10 0.47 4.36
C GLU A 127 15.27 1.61 4.97
N ALA A 128 14.24 2.06 4.26
CA ALA A 128 13.39 3.16 4.70
C ALA A 128 12.49 2.80 5.89
N ALA A 129 11.92 1.59 5.89
CA ALA A 129 10.97 1.14 6.90
C ALA A 129 11.65 0.62 8.18
N GLY A 130 12.88 0.11 8.07
CA GLY A 130 13.60 -0.47 9.22
C GLY A 130 12.80 -1.61 9.87
N ASN A 131 12.59 -1.51 11.17
CA ASN A 131 11.86 -2.52 11.93
C ASN A 131 10.35 -2.60 11.62
N GLN A 132 9.78 -1.64 10.91
CA GLN A 132 8.38 -1.69 10.45
C GLN A 132 8.22 -2.59 9.22
N ALA A 133 9.29 -2.88 8.48
CA ALA A 133 9.23 -3.75 7.30
C ALA A 133 8.91 -5.20 7.69
N LEU A 134 8.02 -5.82 6.93
CA LEU A 134 7.74 -7.25 6.97
C LEU A 134 7.84 -7.79 5.54
N VAL A 135 8.99 -8.37 5.21
CA VAL A 135 9.20 -8.97 3.89
C VAL A 135 8.83 -10.45 3.96
N MET A 136 7.87 -10.83 3.15
CA MET A 136 7.37 -12.21 3.10
C MET A 136 7.93 -12.94 1.88
N LYS A 137 8.16 -14.24 2.04
CA LYS A 137 8.48 -15.14 0.92
C LYS A 137 7.18 -15.53 0.20
N ILE A 138 7.29 -15.91 -1.07
CA ILE A 138 6.15 -16.46 -1.82
C ILE A 138 5.62 -17.70 -1.10
N GLY A 139 4.31 -17.73 -0.82
CA GLY A 139 3.64 -18.80 -0.08
C GLY A 139 3.75 -18.71 1.45
N GLU A 140 4.47 -17.74 1.98
CA GLU A 140 4.54 -17.52 3.43
C GLU A 140 3.22 -16.95 3.96
N THR A 141 2.85 -17.39 5.15
CA THR A 141 1.67 -16.90 5.88
C THR A 141 2.09 -16.33 7.23
N VAL A 142 1.57 -15.15 7.55
CA VAL A 142 1.78 -14.47 8.83
C VAL A 142 0.45 -14.25 9.51
N THR A 143 0.38 -14.48 10.82
CA THR A 143 -0.82 -14.18 11.62
C THR A 143 -0.71 -12.79 12.24
N LEU A 144 -1.77 -11.98 12.17
CA LEU A 144 -1.77 -10.63 12.76
C LEU A 144 -1.52 -10.63 14.27
N LYS A 145 -1.92 -11.68 14.98
CA LYS A 145 -1.61 -11.85 16.43
C LYS A 145 -0.12 -11.87 16.73
N SER A 146 0.71 -12.33 15.80
CA SER A 146 2.18 -12.42 15.99
C SER A 146 2.92 -11.12 15.65
N ILE A 147 2.32 -10.22 14.88
CA ILE A 147 2.95 -8.98 14.42
C ILE A 147 2.49 -7.73 15.17
N ALA A 148 1.42 -7.81 15.93
CA ALA A 148 0.87 -6.70 16.73
C ALA A 148 1.54 -6.50 18.11
N ARG A 149 2.62 -7.26 18.40
CA ARG A 149 3.38 -7.18 19.67
C ARG A 149 4.63 -6.33 19.54
#